data_fde8db988849f1ff9154382f954389e9
#
_entry.id   fde8db988849f1ff9154382f954389e9
#
_cell.length_a   1.000
_cell.length_b   1.000
_cell.length_c   1.000
_cell.angle_alpha   90.00
_cell.angle_beta   90.00
_cell.angle_gamma   90.00
#
_symmetry.space_group_name_H-M   'P 1'
#
loop_
_entity.id
_entity.type
_entity.pdbx_description
1 polymer ?
#
loop_
_entity_poly.entity_id
_entity_poly.type
_entity_poly.pdbx_seq_one_letter_code
_entity_poly.pdbx_strand_id
1 'polypeptide(L)'
;LPFVQPSSSAALDDTLYARVLTWSDAQLLDQQAVTFLIPGNDQAHPVDTQVYEVAQTPSAAPHILQFSIVFRGPLAPQMSQRTYRMRHAECGDWAVFITPIAQSVGHIDYEACFSYRA
;
A
#
# COMPACT_ATOMS: atom_id res chain seq x y z
N LEU A 1 2.80 -23.61 25.59
CA LEU A 1 1.78 -22.70 25.10
C LEU A 1 2.03 -22.36 23.64
N PRO A 2 1.06 -22.60 22.78
CA PRO A 2 1.27 -22.32 21.39
C PRO A 2 1.47 -20.83 21.15
N PHE A 3 2.44 -20.52 20.35
CA PHE A 3 2.70 -19.16 19.94
C PHE A 3 1.73 -18.78 18.84
N VAL A 4 1.01 -17.69 19.05
CA VAL A 4 0.10 -17.18 18.04
C VAL A 4 0.85 -16.12 17.23
N GLN A 5 0.99 -16.38 15.94
CA GLN A 5 1.61 -15.41 15.07
C GLN A 5 0.65 -14.29 14.73
N PRO A 6 0.90 -13.06 15.18
CA PRO A 6 -0.08 -12.01 15.04
C PRO A 6 -0.08 -11.31 13.69
N SER A 7 0.80 -11.65 12.76
CA SER A 7 1.08 -10.71 11.69
C SER A 7 0.74 -11.17 10.27
N SER A 8 0.07 -12.30 10.11
CA SER A 8 -0.20 -12.82 8.76
C SER A 8 -1.58 -12.49 8.23
N SER A 9 -2.41 -11.76 8.99
CA SER A 9 -3.77 -11.47 8.57
C SER A 9 -3.81 -10.43 7.46
N ALA A 10 -4.60 -10.73 6.42
CA ALA A 10 -4.92 -9.77 5.38
C ALA A 10 -6.21 -9.01 5.68
N ALA A 11 -6.86 -9.29 6.82
CA ALA A 11 -8.14 -8.69 7.16
C ALA A 11 -8.02 -7.17 7.27
N LEU A 12 -9.04 -6.47 6.78
CA LEU A 12 -9.18 -5.04 6.89
C LEU A 12 -10.24 -4.73 7.94
N ASP A 13 -9.94 -3.79 8.82
CA ASP A 13 -10.87 -3.39 9.87
C ASP A 13 -10.97 -1.87 9.94
N ASP A 14 -11.88 -1.38 10.78
CA ASP A 14 -12.13 0.06 10.90
C ASP A 14 -10.89 0.81 11.35
N THR A 15 -10.03 0.19 12.14
CA THR A 15 -8.80 0.82 12.61
C THR A 15 -7.86 1.12 11.44
N LEU A 16 -7.72 0.17 10.53
CA LEU A 16 -6.89 0.38 9.35
C LEU A 16 -7.46 1.45 8.42
N TYR A 17 -8.78 1.41 8.19
CA TYR A 17 -9.42 2.41 7.33
C TYR A 17 -9.35 3.81 7.93
N ALA A 18 -9.35 3.92 9.25
CA ALA A 18 -9.25 5.20 9.92
C ALA A 18 -7.83 5.78 9.90
N ARG A 19 -6.83 4.94 9.66
CA ARG A 19 -5.45 5.40 9.62
C ARG A 19 -5.16 6.06 8.28
N VAL A 20 -4.99 7.38 8.30
CA VAL A 20 -4.67 8.15 7.09
C VAL A 20 -3.18 7.99 6.78
N LEU A 21 -2.88 7.65 5.52
CA LEU A 21 -1.51 7.67 5.04
C LEU A 21 -1.22 9.11 4.58
N THR A 22 -0.40 9.81 5.34
CA THR A 22 -0.13 11.22 5.12
C THR A 22 1.00 11.42 4.10
N TRP A 23 1.13 12.65 3.63
CA TRP A 23 2.26 13.03 2.77
C TRP A 23 3.61 12.77 3.46
N SER A 24 3.70 13.05 4.76
CA SER A 24 4.90 12.75 5.54
C SER A 24 5.19 11.25 5.56
N ASP A 25 4.16 10.42 5.73
CA ASP A 25 4.33 8.96 5.65
C ASP A 25 4.84 8.54 4.28
N ALA A 26 4.27 9.09 3.21
CA ALA A 26 4.68 8.78 1.85
C ALA A 26 6.15 9.11 1.60
N GLN A 27 6.61 10.24 2.12
CA GLN A 27 8.01 10.63 2.01
C GLN A 27 8.94 9.68 2.75
N LEU A 28 8.53 9.19 3.92
CA LEU A 28 9.28 8.18 4.65
C LEU A 28 9.33 6.85 3.90
N LEU A 29 8.23 6.50 3.23
CA LEU A 29 8.14 5.23 2.51
C LEU A 29 8.86 5.26 1.16
N ASP A 30 9.26 6.41 0.67
CA ASP A 30 9.89 6.54 -0.65
C ASP A 30 11.11 5.64 -0.75
N GLN A 31 11.15 4.80 -1.79
CA GLN A 31 12.21 3.82 -2.06
C GLN A 31 12.29 2.70 -1.01
N GLN A 32 11.30 2.57 -0.14
CA GLN A 32 11.27 1.54 0.88
C GLN A 32 10.50 0.31 0.41
N ALA A 33 10.81 -0.83 1.02
CA ALA A 33 10.05 -2.06 0.81
C ALA A 33 8.77 -2.02 1.62
N VAL A 34 7.67 -2.41 0.99
CA VAL A 34 6.39 -2.62 1.66
C VAL A 34 5.77 -3.93 1.16
N THR A 35 4.99 -4.57 2.00
CA THR A 35 4.38 -5.86 1.69
C THR A 35 2.87 -5.71 1.65
N PHE A 36 2.26 -6.13 0.54
CA PHE A 36 0.81 -6.23 0.43
C PHE A 36 0.38 -7.63 0.81
N LEU A 37 -0.71 -7.74 1.57
CA LEU A 37 -1.23 -9.02 2.02
C LEU A 37 -2.50 -9.34 1.24
N ILE A 38 -2.42 -10.36 0.38
CA ILE A 38 -3.57 -10.81 -0.39
C ILE A 38 -4.35 -11.81 0.47
N PRO A 39 -5.67 -11.63 0.63
CA PRO A 39 -6.47 -12.60 1.37
C PRO A 39 -6.39 -13.99 0.75
N GLY A 40 -6.20 -14.99 1.59
CA GLY A 40 -6.20 -16.40 1.20
C GLY A 40 -7.16 -17.19 2.06
N ASN A 41 -7.30 -18.48 1.75
CA ASN A 41 -8.25 -19.33 2.47
C ASN A 41 -7.85 -19.57 3.92
N ASP A 42 -6.58 -19.84 4.16
CA ASP A 42 -6.09 -20.17 5.48
C ASP A 42 -5.19 -19.08 6.06
N GLN A 43 -4.48 -18.37 5.20
CA GLN A 43 -3.57 -17.33 5.64
C GLN A 43 -3.39 -16.31 4.52
N ALA A 44 -2.89 -15.14 4.89
CA ALA A 44 -2.57 -14.09 3.95
C ALA A 44 -1.40 -14.50 3.06
N HIS A 45 -1.45 -14.05 1.81
CA HIS A 45 -0.37 -14.30 0.87
C HIS A 45 0.41 -13.00 0.66
N PRO A 46 1.66 -12.92 1.13
CA PRO A 46 2.42 -11.67 1.02
C PRO A 46 2.96 -11.45 -0.38
N VAL A 47 2.90 -10.21 -0.82
CA VAL A 47 3.52 -9.76 -2.07
C VAL A 47 4.44 -8.61 -1.73
N ASP A 48 5.74 -8.85 -1.89
CA ASP A 48 6.74 -7.83 -1.60
C ASP A 48 6.84 -6.87 -2.78
N THR A 49 6.77 -5.58 -2.46
CA THR A 49 6.91 -4.51 -3.44
C THR A 49 7.90 -3.49 -2.94
N GLN A 50 8.24 -2.58 -3.82
CA GLN A 50 9.05 -1.42 -3.47
C GLN A 50 8.28 -0.16 -3.84
N VAL A 51 8.32 0.83 -2.96
CA VAL A 51 7.80 2.15 -3.28
C VAL A 51 8.77 2.76 -4.30
N TYR A 52 8.29 2.87 -5.54
CA TYR A 52 9.13 3.28 -6.66
C TYR A 52 9.10 4.78 -6.87
N GLU A 53 7.95 5.40 -6.65
CA GLU A 53 7.79 6.84 -6.87
C GLU A 53 6.73 7.40 -5.92
N VAL A 54 7.02 8.58 -5.39
CA VAL A 54 6.09 9.34 -4.57
C VAL A 54 6.01 10.74 -5.17
N ALA A 55 4.81 11.18 -5.51
CA ALA A 55 4.65 12.46 -6.20
C ALA A 55 3.46 13.22 -5.65
N GLN A 56 3.68 14.48 -5.30
CA GLN A 56 2.62 15.36 -4.89
C GLN A 56 1.91 15.91 -6.13
N THR A 57 0.58 15.91 -6.09
CA THR A 57 -0.25 16.41 -7.18
C THR A 57 -0.83 17.77 -6.76
N PRO A 58 -0.75 18.79 -7.62
CA PRO A 58 -1.39 20.07 -7.32
C PRO A 58 -2.89 19.90 -7.12
N SER A 59 -3.42 20.60 -6.12
CA SER A 59 -4.85 20.62 -5.85
C SER A 59 -5.39 22.03 -6.08
N ALA A 60 -6.51 22.14 -6.78
CA ALA A 60 -7.19 23.42 -6.96
C ALA A 60 -7.95 23.85 -5.69
N ALA A 61 -8.25 22.92 -4.82
CA ALA A 61 -8.97 23.21 -3.58
C ALA A 61 -7.98 23.56 -2.46
N PRO A 62 -8.17 24.71 -1.78
CA PRO A 62 -7.33 25.05 -0.64
C PRO A 62 -7.50 24.02 0.48
N HIS A 63 -6.44 23.77 1.19
CA HIS A 63 -6.39 22.82 2.32
C HIS A 63 -6.57 21.36 1.94
N ILE A 64 -6.60 21.03 0.66
CA ILE A 64 -6.60 19.64 0.22
C ILE A 64 -5.20 19.29 -0.28
N LEU A 65 -4.61 18.26 0.30
CA LEU A 65 -3.33 17.75 -0.12
C LEU A 65 -3.55 16.46 -0.92
N GLN A 66 -2.98 16.39 -2.10
CA GLN A 66 -3.10 15.25 -3.00
C GLN A 66 -1.73 14.73 -3.39
N PHE A 67 -1.59 13.41 -3.41
CA PHE A 67 -0.36 12.78 -3.86
C PHE A 67 -0.64 11.37 -4.34
N SER A 68 0.34 10.79 -5.03
CA SER A 68 0.27 9.41 -5.48
C SER A 68 1.54 8.67 -5.11
N ILE A 69 1.41 7.36 -4.97
CA ILE A 69 2.52 6.44 -4.75
C ILE A 69 2.44 5.37 -5.83
N VAL A 70 3.57 5.08 -6.46
CA VAL A 70 3.71 3.94 -7.38
C VAL A 70 4.51 2.86 -6.67
N PHE A 71 3.93 1.66 -6.61
CA PHE A 71 4.56 0.47 -6.03
C PHE A 71 4.97 -0.45 -7.17
N ARG A 72 6.17 -0.96 -7.11
CA ARG A 72 6.68 -1.91 -8.11
C ARG A 72 6.79 -3.29 -7.51
N GLY A 73 6.09 -4.24 -8.11
CA GLY A 73 6.03 -5.60 -7.61
C GLY A 73 6.37 -6.65 -8.66
N PRO A 74 6.39 -7.93 -8.26
CA PRO A 74 6.69 -9.01 -9.18
C PRO A 74 5.58 -9.22 -10.21
N LEU A 75 5.92 -9.92 -11.30
CA LEU A 75 4.93 -10.26 -12.32
C LEU A 75 3.87 -11.22 -11.79
N ALA A 76 4.23 -12.06 -10.82
CA ALA A 76 3.31 -13.02 -10.22
C ALA A 76 3.53 -13.07 -8.70
N PRO A 77 2.46 -13.07 -7.90
CA PRO A 77 1.07 -12.93 -8.33
C PRO A 77 0.76 -11.49 -8.71
N GLN A 78 -0.11 -11.31 -9.69
CA GLN A 78 -0.63 -10.00 -10.03
C GLN A 78 -1.73 -9.63 -9.06
N MET A 79 -1.70 -8.41 -8.54
CA MET A 79 -2.74 -7.92 -7.65
C MET A 79 -3.80 -7.18 -8.44
N SER A 80 -5.07 -7.54 -8.21
CA SER A 80 -6.19 -6.85 -8.83
C SER A 80 -6.42 -5.48 -8.17
N GLN A 81 -7.15 -4.63 -8.85
CA GLN A 81 -7.57 -3.35 -8.30
C GLN A 81 -8.49 -3.58 -7.09
N ARG A 82 -8.00 -3.25 -5.91
CA ARG A 82 -8.77 -3.33 -4.67
C ARG A 82 -7.99 -2.73 -3.51
N THR A 83 -8.62 -2.66 -2.34
CA THR A 83 -7.96 -2.26 -1.11
C THR A 83 -7.29 -3.46 -0.46
N TYR A 84 -6.01 -3.31 -0.13
CA TYR A 84 -5.22 -4.34 0.54
C TYR A 84 -4.65 -3.81 1.84
N ARG A 85 -4.35 -4.73 2.74
CA ARG A 85 -3.52 -4.43 3.89
C ARG A 85 -2.08 -4.31 3.41
N MET A 86 -1.49 -3.14 3.62
CA MET A 86 -0.09 -2.87 3.26
C MET A 86 0.72 -2.71 4.54
N ARG A 87 1.84 -3.37 4.61
CA ARG A 87 2.69 -3.42 5.80
C ARG A 87 4.07 -2.86 5.53
N HIS A 88 4.52 -1.99 6.41
CA HIS A 88 5.90 -1.56 6.49
C HIS A 88 6.48 -2.04 7.81
N ALA A 89 7.74 -2.53 7.80
CA ALA A 89 8.34 -3.18 8.96
C ALA A 89 8.37 -2.30 10.20
N GLU A 90 8.56 -0.99 10.02
CA GLU A 90 8.66 -0.05 11.14
C GLU A 90 7.41 0.78 11.35
N CYS A 91 6.75 1.15 10.26
CA CYS A 91 5.61 2.07 10.33
C CYS A 91 4.28 1.37 10.59
N GLY A 92 4.21 0.05 10.43
CA GLY A 92 2.98 -0.71 10.63
C GLY A 92 2.15 -0.82 9.36
N ASP A 93 0.84 -0.91 9.53
CA ASP A 93 -0.07 -1.28 8.47
C ASP A 93 -1.05 -0.16 8.12
N TRP A 94 -1.45 -0.13 6.84
CA TRP A 94 -2.50 0.74 6.31
C TRP A 94 -3.41 -0.08 5.39
N ALA A 95 -4.62 0.41 5.20
CA ALA A 95 -5.50 -0.05 4.13
C ALA A 95 -5.25 0.84 2.91
N VAL A 96 -4.80 0.26 1.80
CA VAL A 96 -4.40 1.02 0.62
C VAL A 96 -5.08 0.47 -0.62
N PHE A 97 -5.78 1.35 -1.35
CA PHE A 97 -6.41 1.01 -2.61
C PHE A 97 -5.40 1.19 -3.73
N ILE A 98 -5.13 0.11 -4.46
CA ILE A 98 -4.17 0.13 -5.56
C ILE A 98 -4.82 -0.27 -6.87
N THR A 99 -4.24 0.25 -7.96
CA THR A 99 -4.66 -0.06 -9.33
C THR A 99 -3.43 -0.41 -10.15
N PRO A 100 -3.42 -1.56 -10.85
CA PRO A 100 -2.34 -1.84 -11.80
C PRO A 100 -2.33 -0.80 -12.90
N ILE A 101 -1.18 -0.20 -13.18
CA ILE A 101 -1.07 0.86 -14.18
C ILE A 101 -0.12 0.53 -15.33
N ALA A 102 0.84 -0.35 -15.11
CA ALA A 102 1.83 -0.68 -16.14
C ALA A 102 2.45 -2.03 -15.86
N GLN A 103 2.82 -2.70 -16.93
CA GLN A 103 3.54 -3.97 -16.85
C GLN A 103 4.73 -3.91 -17.82
N SER A 104 5.87 -4.38 -17.36
CA SER A 104 7.07 -4.49 -18.18
C SER A 104 7.65 -5.90 -18.03
N VAL A 105 8.84 -6.11 -18.58
CA VAL A 105 9.42 -7.47 -18.67
C VAL A 105 9.62 -8.12 -17.30
N GLY A 106 9.94 -7.34 -16.28
CA GLY A 106 10.30 -7.91 -14.97
C GLY A 106 9.39 -7.53 -13.83
N HIS A 107 8.39 -6.67 -14.04
CA HIS A 107 7.60 -6.15 -12.94
C HIS A 107 6.26 -5.59 -13.37
N ILE A 108 5.40 -5.37 -12.38
CA ILE A 108 4.13 -4.65 -12.54
C ILE A 108 4.16 -3.46 -11.60
N ASP A 109 3.70 -2.31 -12.11
CA ASP A 109 3.55 -1.10 -11.30
C ASP A 109 2.08 -0.92 -10.92
N TYR A 110 1.87 -0.53 -9.67
CA TYR A 110 0.56 -0.25 -9.10
C TYR A 110 0.54 1.18 -8.57
N GLU A 111 -0.57 1.85 -8.69
CA GLU A 111 -0.70 3.21 -8.20
C GLU A 111 -1.75 3.32 -7.12
N ALA A 112 -1.46 4.08 -6.08
CA ALA A 112 -2.41 4.51 -5.07
C ALA A 112 -2.46 6.04 -5.07
N CYS A 113 -3.68 6.60 -5.08
CA CYS A 113 -3.89 8.04 -5.05
C CYS A 113 -4.50 8.41 -3.71
N PHE A 114 -4.00 9.47 -3.13
CA PHE A 114 -4.40 9.93 -1.81
C PHE A 114 -4.84 11.38 -1.86
N SER A 115 -5.84 11.70 -1.06
CA SER A 115 -6.33 13.06 -0.91
C SER A 115 -6.86 13.21 0.50
N TYR A 116 -6.41 14.25 1.19
CA TYR A 116 -6.92 14.50 2.53
C TYR A 116 -6.81 15.99 2.85
N ARG A 117 -7.56 16.40 3.86
CA ARG A 117 -7.56 17.76 4.33
C ARG A 117 -6.33 17.99 5.21
N ALA A 118 -5.50 18.91 4.77
CA ALA A 118 -4.28 19.25 5.51
C ALA A 118 -4.51 20.44 6.46
#